data_ac03fe770cbc5dbb4f490f9cfa4abba7
#
_entry.id   ac03fe770cbc5dbb4f490f9cfa4abba7
#
_cell.length_a   1.000
_cell.length_b   1.000
_cell.length_c   1.000
_cell.angle_alpha   90.00
_cell.angle_beta   90.00
_cell.angle_gamma   90.00
#
_symmetry.space_group_name_H-M   'P 1'
#
loop_
_entity.id
_entity.type
_entity.pdbx_description
1 polymer ?
#
loop_
_entity_poly.entity_id
_entity_poly.type
_entity_poly.pdbx_seq_one_letter_code
_entity_poly.pdbx_strand_id
1 'polypeptide(L)'
;ISNFIENYSDFKGSISLLITGDEEGVAINGTKKVVEYLKKRKEKIDFCLVGEPTNPSKLGEMIKIGRRGSMNGRLTITGVQGHVAYPQRANNPSTALVQILKEIKDIKFDQGTKDFQATNLEITKININNTADNVIPGFATATFNIRFNNKHSSTSLKSKVNKVIKKISAKNKSKYKIEYSVSGEAFLTNPNKTTFMIQDIIKKITKIKPKLSTTGGTSDARFIRKIAPCLEFGLVGKTMHKVDEAVSLSDLKKLTLIYSNILKNYFK
;
A
#
# COMPACT_ATOMS: atom_id res chain seq x y z
N ILE A 1 22.53 -3.79 -16.79
CA ILE A 1 23.60 -2.92 -16.24
C ILE A 1 24.93 -3.31 -16.87
N SER A 2 25.39 -4.57 -16.85
CA SER A 2 26.67 -5.00 -17.44
C SER A 2 26.86 -4.45 -18.85
N ASN A 3 25.91 -4.71 -19.74
CA ASN A 3 25.94 -4.21 -21.12
C ASN A 3 26.00 -2.66 -21.19
N PHE A 4 25.42 -1.93 -20.22
CA PHE A 4 25.54 -0.48 -20.17
C PHE A 4 26.96 -0.06 -19.78
N ILE A 5 27.56 -0.67 -18.77
CA ILE A 5 28.90 -0.34 -18.30
C ILE A 5 29.96 -0.64 -19.37
N GLU A 6 29.82 -1.80 -20.07
CA GLU A 6 30.72 -2.19 -21.16
C GLU A 6 30.71 -1.19 -22.33
N ASN A 7 29.55 -0.61 -22.64
CA ASN A 7 29.39 0.31 -23.78
C ASN A 7 29.51 1.80 -23.43
N TYR A 8 29.48 2.15 -22.13
CA TYR A 8 29.47 3.54 -21.63
C TYR A 8 30.33 3.64 -20.36
N SER A 9 31.63 3.33 -20.46
CA SER A 9 32.56 3.31 -19.33
C SER A 9 32.77 4.67 -18.64
N ASP A 10 32.56 5.77 -19.36
CA ASP A 10 32.86 7.13 -18.89
C ASP A 10 31.65 7.86 -18.28
N PHE A 11 30.57 7.15 -17.98
CA PHE A 11 29.41 7.80 -17.35
C PHE A 11 29.75 8.40 -15.98
N LYS A 12 29.14 9.56 -15.68
CA LYS A 12 29.34 10.26 -14.41
C LYS A 12 28.26 9.85 -13.40
N GLY A 13 28.69 9.21 -12.33
CA GLY A 13 27.80 8.81 -11.24
C GLY A 13 27.95 7.34 -10.83
N SER A 14 26.96 6.78 -10.18
CA SER A 14 26.94 5.38 -9.72
C SER A 14 25.58 4.73 -9.97
N ILE A 15 25.60 3.43 -10.21
CA ILE A 15 24.42 2.60 -10.37
C ILE A 15 24.43 1.56 -9.27
N SER A 16 23.39 1.52 -8.45
CA SER A 16 23.23 0.55 -7.39
C SER A 16 22.02 -0.35 -7.65
N LEU A 17 22.15 -1.63 -7.37
CA LEU A 17 21.08 -2.61 -7.36
C LEU A 17 20.69 -2.91 -5.91
N LEU A 18 19.43 -2.68 -5.57
CA LEU A 18 18.83 -3.13 -4.32
C LEU A 18 18.02 -4.38 -4.60
N ILE A 19 18.51 -5.53 -4.11
CA ILE A 19 17.85 -6.83 -4.25
C ILE A 19 17.51 -7.33 -2.86
N THR A 20 16.22 -7.53 -2.60
CA THR A 20 15.70 -7.97 -1.30
C THR A 20 14.67 -9.08 -1.49
N GLY A 21 14.52 -9.94 -0.47
CA GLY A 21 13.62 -11.10 -0.50
C GLY A 21 12.43 -11.01 0.47
N ASP A 22 12.20 -9.88 1.17
CA ASP A 22 11.16 -9.74 2.20
C ASP A 22 9.99 -8.82 1.77
N GLU A 23 9.89 -8.49 0.47
CA GLU A 23 8.85 -7.58 -0.03
C GLU A 23 7.46 -8.20 0.08
N GLU A 24 7.30 -9.45 -0.29
CA GLU A 24 6.05 -10.23 -0.25
C GLU A 24 5.70 -10.76 1.15
N GLY A 25 6.61 -10.60 2.11
CA GLY A 25 6.44 -11.04 3.48
C GLY A 25 6.09 -9.92 4.45
N VAL A 26 6.71 -9.96 5.63
CA VAL A 26 6.49 -8.97 6.70
C VAL A 26 7.17 -7.62 6.42
N ALA A 27 8.05 -7.54 5.43
CA ALA A 27 8.79 -6.35 4.99
C ALA A 27 9.57 -5.64 6.10
N ILE A 28 10.23 -6.43 6.96
CA ILE A 28 11.01 -5.93 8.10
C ILE A 28 12.52 -5.98 7.82
N ASN A 29 13.01 -7.09 7.23
CA ASN A 29 14.44 -7.37 7.06
C ASN A 29 14.97 -7.12 5.63
N GLY A 30 14.14 -6.61 4.73
CA GLY A 30 14.49 -6.26 3.36
C GLY A 30 14.81 -4.77 3.17
N THR A 31 14.17 -4.15 2.21
CA THR A 31 14.37 -2.74 1.79
C THR A 31 14.33 -1.75 2.96
N LYS A 32 13.46 -1.97 3.96
CA LYS A 32 13.39 -1.11 5.14
C LYS A 32 14.74 -1.01 5.86
N LYS A 33 15.41 -2.15 6.10
CA LYS A 33 16.73 -2.20 6.76
C LYS A 33 17.81 -1.53 5.93
N VAL A 34 17.80 -1.76 4.63
CA VAL A 34 18.77 -1.13 3.72
C VAL A 34 18.59 0.38 3.70
N VAL A 35 17.36 0.88 3.63
CA VAL A 35 17.08 2.32 3.70
C VAL A 35 17.53 2.93 5.03
N GLU A 36 17.32 2.24 6.16
CA GLU A 36 17.82 2.68 7.48
C GLU A 36 19.35 2.75 7.50
N TYR A 37 20.03 1.75 6.90
CA TYR A 37 21.48 1.71 6.77
C TYR A 37 22.01 2.86 5.90
N LEU A 38 21.45 3.08 4.72
CA LEU A 38 21.83 4.16 3.81
C LEU A 38 21.65 5.54 4.47
N LYS A 39 20.56 5.73 5.22
CA LYS A 39 20.35 6.96 6.01
C LYS A 39 21.44 7.19 7.06
N LYS A 40 21.83 6.16 7.80
CA LYS A 40 22.90 6.26 8.80
C LYS A 40 24.22 6.65 8.16
N ARG A 41 24.51 6.17 6.95
CA ARG A 41 25.70 6.52 6.17
C ARG A 41 25.60 7.86 5.47
N LYS A 42 24.44 8.54 5.53
CA LYS A 42 24.15 9.77 4.79
C LYS A 42 24.36 9.59 3.28
N GLU A 43 24.11 8.37 2.77
CA GLU A 43 24.23 8.06 1.36
C GLU A 43 23.19 8.86 0.58
N LYS A 44 23.64 9.56 -0.46
CA LYS A 44 22.79 10.39 -1.31
C LYS A 44 22.38 9.60 -2.55
N ILE A 45 21.08 9.43 -2.73
CA ILE A 45 20.50 8.78 -3.91
C ILE A 45 19.63 9.81 -4.63
N ASP A 46 19.95 10.07 -5.89
CA ASP A 46 19.25 11.08 -6.67
C ASP A 46 17.92 10.57 -7.23
N PHE A 47 17.83 9.27 -7.57
CA PHE A 47 16.63 8.66 -8.12
C PHE A 47 16.62 7.15 -7.95
N CYS A 48 15.44 6.57 -7.80
CA CYS A 48 15.22 5.12 -7.77
C CYS A 48 14.12 4.70 -8.75
N LEU A 49 14.37 3.66 -9.53
CA LEU A 49 13.37 2.97 -10.34
C LEU A 49 13.12 1.59 -9.74
N VAL A 50 11.88 1.35 -9.31
CA VAL A 50 11.45 0.08 -8.69
C VAL A 50 10.82 -0.79 -9.76
N GLY A 51 11.26 -2.05 -9.85
CA GLY A 51 10.87 -3.01 -10.88
C GLY A 51 9.54 -3.74 -10.61
N GLU A 52 8.55 -3.06 -10.11
CA GLU A 52 7.22 -3.62 -9.81
C GLU A 52 6.40 -3.94 -11.08
N PRO A 53 5.55 -4.97 -11.08
CA PRO A 53 4.59 -5.23 -12.16
C PRO A 53 3.52 -4.14 -12.18
N THR A 54 3.75 -3.06 -12.91
CA THR A 54 2.89 -1.88 -12.92
C THR A 54 1.84 -1.87 -14.00
N ASN A 55 2.01 -2.68 -15.04
CA ASN A 55 1.17 -2.66 -16.22
C ASN A 55 -0.01 -3.64 -16.09
N PRO A 56 -1.28 -3.18 -16.26
CA PRO A 56 -2.44 -4.06 -16.08
C PRO A 56 -2.61 -5.13 -17.18
N SER A 57 -2.39 -4.79 -18.44
CA SER A 57 -2.68 -5.66 -19.58
C SER A 57 -1.57 -5.73 -20.61
N LYS A 58 -0.92 -4.62 -20.92
CA LYS A 58 0.14 -4.50 -21.93
C LYS A 58 1.31 -3.72 -21.35
N LEU A 59 2.53 -4.13 -21.69
CA LEU A 59 3.73 -3.40 -21.31
C LEU A 59 3.70 -1.97 -21.88
N GLY A 60 3.92 -0.99 -21.00
CA GLY A 60 3.94 0.42 -21.39
C GLY A 60 2.67 1.19 -21.04
N GLU A 61 1.68 0.57 -20.44
CA GLU A 61 0.42 1.26 -20.08
C GLU A 61 0.55 2.19 -18.87
N MET A 62 1.47 1.88 -17.92
CA MET A 62 1.43 2.58 -16.64
C MET A 62 2.78 2.68 -15.95
N ILE A 63 3.09 3.89 -15.48
CA ILE A 63 4.16 4.19 -14.51
C ILE A 63 3.49 4.55 -13.19
N LYS A 64 3.95 3.96 -12.08
CA LYS A 64 3.51 4.41 -10.75
C LYS A 64 4.41 5.55 -10.28
N ILE A 65 3.76 6.67 -9.95
CA ILE A 65 4.41 7.88 -9.42
C ILE A 65 4.13 8.05 -7.92
N GLY A 66 3.40 7.12 -7.32
CA GLY A 66 3.03 7.14 -5.93
C GLY A 66 2.10 5.98 -5.58
N ARG A 67 1.83 5.82 -4.31
CA ARG A 67 0.91 4.79 -3.78
C ARG A 67 0.05 5.37 -2.67
N ARG A 68 -1.17 4.85 -2.54
CA ARG A 68 -2.01 5.14 -1.37
C ARG A 68 -1.38 4.50 -0.13
N GLY A 69 -1.59 5.11 1.03
CA GLY A 69 -1.32 4.49 2.31
C GLY A 69 -2.27 3.32 2.57
N SER A 70 -1.83 2.45 3.47
CA SER A 70 -2.61 1.29 3.91
C SER A 70 -2.49 1.09 5.40
N MET A 71 -3.63 0.96 6.07
CA MET A 71 -3.71 0.71 7.51
C MET A 71 -4.80 -0.30 7.81
N ASN A 72 -4.48 -1.31 8.62
CA ASN A 72 -5.47 -2.24 9.17
C ASN A 72 -5.81 -1.85 10.60
N GLY A 73 -7.08 -2.03 10.99
CA GLY A 73 -7.55 -1.96 12.36
C GLY A 73 -8.16 -3.28 12.78
N ARG A 74 -7.76 -3.80 13.94
CA ARG A 74 -8.37 -4.98 14.57
C ARG A 74 -9.07 -4.53 15.85
N LEU A 75 -10.39 -4.56 15.84
CA LEU A 75 -11.24 -4.12 16.92
C LEU A 75 -11.78 -5.34 17.68
N THR A 76 -11.69 -5.30 19.00
CA THR A 76 -12.36 -6.23 19.92
C THR A 76 -13.28 -5.43 20.81
N ILE A 77 -14.53 -5.83 20.87
CA ILE A 77 -15.52 -5.31 21.84
C ILE A 77 -15.76 -6.39 22.89
N THR A 78 -15.65 -6.01 24.14
CA THR A 78 -15.93 -6.89 25.30
C THR A 78 -17.20 -6.42 25.99
N GLY A 79 -18.12 -7.34 26.20
CA GLY A 79 -19.38 -7.15 26.93
C GLY A 79 -19.48 -8.05 28.14
N VAL A 80 -20.70 -8.48 28.45
CA VAL A 80 -21.00 -9.45 29.52
C VAL A 80 -21.89 -10.54 28.93
N GLN A 81 -21.38 -11.78 28.96
CA GLN A 81 -22.09 -12.94 28.47
C GLN A 81 -23.34 -13.20 29.34
N GLY A 82 -24.40 -13.71 28.72
CA GLY A 82 -25.63 -14.07 29.45
C GLY A 82 -26.63 -14.78 28.57
N HIS A 83 -27.74 -15.22 29.20
CA HIS A 83 -28.84 -15.89 28.50
C HIS A 83 -29.70 -14.85 27.77
N VAL A 84 -30.06 -15.09 26.51
CA VAL A 84 -30.84 -14.15 25.67
C VAL A 84 -32.21 -13.79 26.27
N ALA A 85 -32.80 -14.66 27.07
CA ALA A 85 -34.05 -14.38 27.77
C ALA A 85 -33.92 -13.38 28.93
N TYR A 86 -32.70 -13.12 29.37
CA TYR A 86 -32.41 -12.18 30.49
C TYR A 86 -31.40 -11.10 30.07
N PRO A 87 -31.67 -10.30 29.03
CA PRO A 87 -30.73 -9.36 28.47
C PRO A 87 -30.27 -8.29 29.45
N GLN A 88 -31.06 -7.97 30.48
CA GLN A 88 -30.73 -7.04 31.57
C GLN A 88 -29.57 -7.51 32.44
N ARG A 89 -29.23 -8.80 32.42
CA ARG A 89 -28.07 -9.39 33.13
C ARG A 89 -26.82 -9.55 32.27
N ALA A 90 -26.89 -9.11 31.00
CA ALA A 90 -25.83 -9.22 30.03
C ALA A 90 -25.49 -7.84 29.41
N ASN A 91 -24.43 -7.80 28.65
CA ASN A 91 -24.11 -6.66 27.79
C ASN A 91 -23.61 -7.19 26.45
N ASN A 92 -24.41 -7.05 25.40
CA ASN A 92 -24.13 -7.66 24.10
C ASN A 92 -23.05 -6.86 23.32
N PRO A 93 -21.83 -7.40 23.16
CA PRO A 93 -20.76 -6.73 22.41
C PRO A 93 -21.06 -6.70 20.91
N SER A 94 -21.88 -7.61 20.38
CA SER A 94 -22.25 -7.66 18.96
C SER A 94 -23.07 -6.44 18.57
N THR A 95 -23.98 -5.98 19.43
CA THR A 95 -24.77 -4.75 19.20
C THR A 95 -23.85 -3.52 19.08
N ALA A 96 -22.90 -3.38 20.00
CA ALA A 96 -21.95 -2.28 19.95
C ALA A 96 -21.05 -2.39 18.70
N LEU A 97 -20.56 -3.59 18.35
CA LEU A 97 -19.72 -3.82 17.18
C LEU A 97 -20.44 -3.43 15.89
N VAL A 98 -21.67 -3.87 15.67
CA VAL A 98 -22.46 -3.56 14.46
C VAL A 98 -22.66 -2.05 14.34
N GLN A 99 -22.99 -1.34 15.43
CA GLN A 99 -23.14 0.11 15.41
C GLN A 99 -21.81 0.81 15.07
N ILE A 100 -20.69 0.38 15.66
CA ILE A 100 -19.36 0.92 15.34
C ILE A 100 -19.02 0.71 13.87
N LEU A 101 -19.19 -0.51 13.37
CA LEU A 101 -18.84 -0.85 11.98
C LEU A 101 -19.66 -0.02 10.99
N LYS A 102 -20.97 0.17 11.26
CA LYS A 102 -21.81 1.05 10.44
C LYS A 102 -21.28 2.48 10.44
N GLU A 103 -21.05 3.05 11.59
CA GLU A 103 -20.61 4.45 11.71
C GLU A 103 -19.21 4.70 11.10
N ILE A 104 -18.24 3.78 11.29
CA ILE A 104 -16.90 3.94 10.67
C ILE A 104 -16.95 3.75 9.16
N LYS A 105 -17.85 2.89 8.64
CA LYS A 105 -18.06 2.71 7.19
C LYS A 105 -18.68 3.96 6.55
N ASP A 106 -19.53 4.65 7.26
CA ASP A 106 -20.23 5.87 6.80
C ASP A 106 -19.33 7.12 6.85
N ILE A 107 -18.12 7.05 7.43
CA ILE A 107 -17.21 8.19 7.45
C ILE A 107 -16.86 8.61 6.03
N LYS A 108 -17.20 9.84 5.67
CA LYS A 108 -16.73 10.47 4.43
C LYS A 108 -15.37 11.11 4.70
N PHE A 109 -14.29 10.41 4.32
CA PHE A 109 -12.93 10.89 4.55
C PHE A 109 -12.56 12.06 3.65
N ASP A 110 -12.75 11.89 2.33
CA ASP A 110 -12.46 12.86 1.27
C ASP A 110 -13.07 12.41 -0.07
N GLN A 111 -12.89 13.23 -1.11
CA GLN A 111 -13.34 12.94 -2.48
C GLN A 111 -12.20 12.57 -3.43
N GLY A 112 -11.00 12.29 -2.91
CA GLY A 112 -9.80 12.09 -3.70
C GLY A 112 -9.08 13.39 -4.04
N THR A 113 -8.08 13.26 -4.91
CA THR A 113 -7.31 14.36 -5.49
C THR A 113 -7.15 14.12 -7.00
N LYS A 114 -6.50 15.04 -7.72
CA LYS A 114 -6.15 14.82 -9.14
C LYS A 114 -5.30 13.56 -9.36
N ASP A 115 -4.49 13.17 -8.36
CA ASP A 115 -3.55 12.06 -8.46
C ASP A 115 -4.00 10.80 -7.71
N PHE A 116 -4.95 10.92 -6.78
CA PHE A 116 -5.37 9.82 -5.92
C PHE A 116 -6.88 9.62 -5.90
N GLN A 117 -7.28 8.37 -5.84
CA GLN A 117 -8.65 7.99 -5.48
C GLN A 117 -8.99 8.45 -4.06
N ALA A 118 -10.28 8.55 -3.76
CA ALA A 118 -10.77 8.82 -2.42
C ALA A 118 -10.28 7.78 -1.41
N THR A 119 -10.10 8.23 -0.17
CA THR A 119 -9.83 7.34 0.96
C THR A 119 -11.06 6.50 1.23
N ASN A 120 -10.86 5.19 1.36
CA ASN A 120 -11.93 4.24 1.63
C ASN A 120 -11.58 3.30 2.79
N LEU A 121 -12.62 2.88 3.52
CA LEU A 121 -12.55 1.87 4.56
C LEU A 121 -13.38 0.65 4.14
N GLU A 122 -12.77 -0.55 4.21
CA GLU A 122 -13.48 -1.80 3.99
C GLU A 122 -13.37 -2.71 5.21
N ILE A 123 -14.51 -3.26 5.66
CA ILE A 123 -14.56 -4.28 6.69
C ILE A 123 -14.18 -5.60 6.03
N THR A 124 -13.12 -6.23 6.52
CA THR A 124 -12.56 -7.45 5.91
C THR A 124 -12.87 -8.71 6.69
N LYS A 125 -13.24 -8.59 7.98
CA LYS A 125 -13.58 -9.74 8.82
C LYS A 125 -14.48 -9.29 9.96
N ILE A 126 -15.51 -10.10 10.25
CA ILE A 126 -16.32 -10.02 11.47
C ILE A 126 -16.34 -11.43 12.08
N ASN A 127 -16.07 -11.53 13.37
CA ASN A 127 -16.11 -12.81 14.07
C ASN A 127 -16.75 -12.64 15.44
N ILE A 128 -17.78 -13.48 15.67
CA ILE A 128 -18.48 -13.66 16.94
C ILE A 128 -18.42 -15.14 17.21
N ASN A 129 -17.43 -15.55 18.01
CA ASN A 129 -17.20 -16.98 18.28
C ASN A 129 -18.21 -17.48 19.32
N ASN A 130 -19.46 -17.61 18.89
CA ASN A 130 -20.58 -18.08 19.70
C ASN A 130 -21.19 -19.35 19.06
N THR A 131 -21.29 -20.42 19.83
CA THR A 131 -21.79 -21.73 19.35
C THR A 131 -23.19 -22.01 19.81
N ALA A 132 -23.75 -21.22 20.72
CA ALA A 132 -25.06 -21.41 21.28
C ALA A 132 -26.01 -20.26 20.92
N ASP A 133 -27.16 -20.55 20.33
CA ASP A 133 -28.12 -19.56 19.84
C ASP A 133 -28.84 -18.80 20.96
N ASN A 134 -28.91 -19.38 22.15
CA ASN A 134 -29.56 -18.79 23.32
C ASN A 134 -28.60 -18.06 24.27
N VAL A 135 -27.36 -17.77 23.84
CA VAL A 135 -26.32 -17.09 24.64
C VAL A 135 -25.90 -15.78 23.98
N ILE A 136 -25.95 -14.70 24.73
CA ILE A 136 -25.31 -13.44 24.38
C ILE A 136 -23.80 -13.61 24.54
N PRO A 137 -22.94 -13.33 23.51
CA PRO A 137 -21.50 -13.55 23.58
C PRO A 137 -20.80 -12.60 24.55
N GLY A 138 -19.62 -13.01 25.07
CA GLY A 138 -18.80 -12.15 25.93
C GLY A 138 -17.93 -11.17 25.16
N PHE A 139 -17.62 -11.45 23.88
CA PHE A 139 -16.83 -10.58 23.01
C PHE A 139 -17.20 -10.75 21.54
N ALA A 140 -16.91 -9.73 20.75
CA ALA A 140 -17.03 -9.71 19.30
C ALA A 140 -15.85 -8.97 18.67
N THR A 141 -15.38 -9.42 17.50
CA THR A 141 -14.20 -8.84 16.83
C THR A 141 -14.49 -8.48 15.39
N ALA A 142 -13.80 -7.46 14.90
CA ALA A 142 -13.76 -7.14 13.47
C ALA A 142 -12.38 -6.66 13.03
N THR A 143 -12.08 -6.86 11.75
CA THR A 143 -10.92 -6.28 11.09
C THR A 143 -11.40 -5.44 9.91
N PHE A 144 -10.77 -4.30 9.72
CA PHE A 144 -11.01 -3.42 8.57
C PHE A 144 -9.67 -2.92 8.02
N ASN A 145 -9.69 -2.54 6.74
CA ASN A 145 -8.55 -1.90 6.07
C ASN A 145 -8.95 -0.51 5.59
N ILE A 146 -8.06 0.46 5.73
CA ILE A 146 -8.20 1.81 5.18
C ILE A 146 -7.12 2.03 4.13
N ARG A 147 -7.54 2.31 2.89
CA ARG A 147 -6.68 2.80 1.82
C ARG A 147 -6.84 4.30 1.72
N PHE A 148 -5.76 5.05 1.88
CA PHE A 148 -5.84 6.50 2.02
C PHE A 148 -4.85 7.26 1.13
N ASN A 149 -5.26 8.42 0.71
CA ASN A 149 -4.49 9.35 -0.09
C ASN A 149 -3.67 10.32 0.78
N ASN A 150 -2.95 11.22 0.14
CA ASN A 150 -2.04 12.17 0.78
C ASN A 150 -2.73 13.35 1.51
N LYS A 151 -4.07 13.39 1.54
CA LYS A 151 -4.84 14.33 2.41
C LYS A 151 -4.87 13.85 3.87
N HIS A 152 -4.53 12.58 4.11
CA HIS A 152 -4.54 11.95 5.42
C HIS A 152 -3.20 11.35 5.79
N SER A 153 -2.95 11.26 7.08
CA SER A 153 -1.93 10.39 7.68
C SER A 153 -2.60 9.26 8.45
N SER A 154 -1.87 8.18 8.70
CA SER A 154 -2.35 7.09 9.56
C SER A 154 -2.76 7.60 10.94
N THR A 155 -2.04 8.59 11.48
CA THR A 155 -2.37 9.23 12.78
C THR A 155 -3.72 9.95 12.74
N SER A 156 -3.99 10.75 11.70
CA SER A 156 -5.26 11.46 11.57
C SER A 156 -6.45 10.51 11.40
N LEU A 157 -6.25 9.41 10.68
CA LEU A 157 -7.28 8.38 10.48
C LEU A 157 -7.56 7.60 11.77
N LYS A 158 -6.51 7.20 12.51
CA LYS A 158 -6.67 6.58 13.84
C LYS A 158 -7.50 7.48 14.76
N SER A 159 -7.23 8.77 14.80
CA SER A 159 -7.99 9.71 15.61
C SER A 159 -9.47 9.75 15.24
N LYS A 160 -9.78 9.84 13.92
CA LYS A 160 -11.18 9.85 13.44
C LYS A 160 -11.91 8.56 13.80
N VAL A 161 -11.31 7.40 13.57
CA VAL A 161 -11.92 6.10 13.87
C VAL A 161 -12.08 5.90 15.38
N ASN A 162 -11.05 6.22 16.17
CA ASN A 162 -11.09 6.10 17.63
C ASN A 162 -12.19 6.95 18.27
N LYS A 163 -12.46 8.15 17.72
CA LYS A 163 -13.56 9.02 18.19
C LYS A 163 -14.91 8.31 18.08
N VAL A 164 -15.16 7.64 16.96
CA VAL A 164 -16.41 6.88 16.75
C VAL A 164 -16.47 5.69 17.70
N ILE A 165 -15.40 4.87 17.77
CA ILE A 165 -15.35 3.71 18.64
C ILE A 165 -15.61 4.09 20.09
N LYS A 166 -14.91 5.12 20.60
CA LYS A 166 -15.07 5.62 21.97
C LYS A 166 -16.51 6.07 22.26
N LYS A 167 -17.11 6.84 21.35
CA LYS A 167 -18.50 7.35 21.49
C LYS A 167 -19.50 6.20 21.63
N ILE A 168 -19.43 5.21 20.72
CA ILE A 168 -20.41 4.12 20.68
C ILE A 168 -20.18 3.12 21.81
N SER A 169 -18.93 2.80 22.13
CA SER A 169 -18.61 1.92 23.25
C SER A 169 -19.09 2.49 24.58
N ALA A 170 -18.94 3.81 24.80
CA ALA A 170 -19.46 4.48 25.98
C ALA A 170 -21.00 4.39 26.05
N LYS A 171 -21.70 4.65 24.92
CA LYS A 171 -23.17 4.54 24.84
C LYS A 171 -23.65 3.13 25.18
N ASN A 172 -22.94 2.10 24.73
CA ASN A 172 -23.29 0.69 24.96
C ASN A 172 -22.67 0.13 26.25
N LYS A 173 -22.00 0.93 27.07
CA LYS A 173 -21.29 0.51 28.28
C LYS A 173 -20.35 -0.69 28.03
N SER A 174 -19.76 -0.75 26.83
CA SER A 174 -18.87 -1.85 26.39
C SER A 174 -17.40 -1.40 26.50
N LYS A 175 -16.53 -2.36 26.87
CA LYS A 175 -15.07 -2.16 26.77
C LYS A 175 -14.62 -2.45 25.35
N TYR A 176 -13.53 -1.80 24.91
CA TYR A 176 -12.93 -2.07 23.59
C TYR A 176 -11.41 -2.09 23.64
N LYS A 177 -10.84 -2.83 22.72
CA LYS A 177 -9.41 -2.80 22.37
C LYS A 177 -9.31 -2.62 20.87
N ILE A 178 -8.48 -1.69 20.42
CA ILE A 178 -8.19 -1.48 18.99
C ILE A 178 -6.68 -1.51 18.76
N GLU A 179 -6.25 -2.32 17.81
CA GLU A 179 -4.86 -2.45 17.38
C GLU A 179 -4.77 -2.03 15.92
N TYR A 180 -3.73 -1.24 15.59
CA TYR A 180 -3.49 -0.77 14.24
C TYR A 180 -2.16 -1.26 13.69
N SER A 181 -2.17 -1.72 12.43
CA SER A 181 -0.98 -2.03 11.65
C SER A 181 -0.95 -1.13 10.41
N VAL A 182 0.11 -0.37 10.25
CA VAL A 182 0.30 0.55 9.12
C VAL A 182 1.35 -0.04 8.18
N SER A 183 0.92 -0.46 6.98
CA SER A 183 1.83 -0.97 5.96
C SER A 183 2.66 0.16 5.34
N GLY A 184 2.09 1.35 5.19
CA GLY A 184 2.78 2.55 4.69
C GLY A 184 1.88 3.76 4.63
N GLU A 185 2.50 4.95 4.65
CA GLU A 185 1.84 6.22 4.37
C GLU A 185 1.67 6.42 2.86
N ALA A 186 0.70 7.24 2.47
CA ALA A 186 0.56 7.66 1.09
C ALA A 186 1.78 8.49 0.65
N PHE A 187 2.19 8.33 -0.60
CA PHE A 187 3.26 9.15 -1.17
C PHE A 187 3.02 9.46 -2.65
N LEU A 188 3.61 10.55 -3.08
CA LEU A 188 3.62 11.00 -4.48
C LEU A 188 5.03 11.50 -4.81
N THR A 189 5.57 11.05 -5.92
CA THR A 189 6.71 11.67 -6.59
C THR A 189 6.16 12.61 -7.66
N ASN A 190 6.34 13.90 -7.47
CA ASN A 190 5.89 14.87 -8.46
C ASN A 190 6.62 14.64 -9.80
N PRO A 191 5.89 14.52 -10.91
CA PRO A 191 6.48 14.34 -12.22
C PRO A 191 7.51 15.45 -12.55
N ASN A 192 8.67 15.05 -13.05
CA ASN A 192 9.79 15.93 -13.38
C ASN A 192 10.45 15.50 -14.72
N LYS A 193 11.56 16.11 -15.07
CA LYS A 193 12.29 15.80 -16.32
C LYS A 193 12.59 14.29 -16.45
N THR A 194 13.02 13.63 -15.38
CA THR A 194 13.28 12.17 -15.37
C THR A 194 12.02 11.38 -15.63
N THR A 195 10.89 11.76 -15.01
CA THR A 195 9.59 11.10 -15.23
C THR A 195 9.18 11.15 -16.70
N PHE A 196 9.27 12.34 -17.32
CA PHE A 196 8.90 12.52 -18.73
C PHE A 196 9.86 11.83 -19.67
N MET A 197 11.16 11.85 -19.40
CA MET A 197 12.16 11.07 -20.15
C MET A 197 11.84 9.58 -20.15
N ILE A 198 11.51 8.99 -18.98
CA ILE A 198 11.13 7.58 -18.87
C ILE A 198 9.84 7.32 -19.65
N GLN A 199 8.84 8.20 -19.54
CA GLN A 199 7.58 8.09 -20.27
C GLN A 199 7.78 8.08 -21.79
N ASP A 200 8.67 8.94 -22.31
CA ASP A 200 8.97 9.04 -23.73
C ASP A 200 9.76 7.81 -24.24
N ILE A 201 10.70 7.29 -23.46
CA ILE A 201 11.43 6.06 -23.78
C ILE A 201 10.45 4.89 -23.90
N ILE A 202 9.56 4.73 -22.92
CA ILE A 202 8.56 3.66 -22.95
C ILE A 202 7.65 3.80 -24.16
N LYS A 203 7.15 5.02 -24.42
CA LYS A 203 6.33 5.30 -25.60
C LYS A 203 7.06 4.97 -26.92
N LYS A 204 8.33 5.31 -27.04
CA LYS A 204 9.13 5.02 -28.24
C LYS A 204 9.23 3.52 -28.50
N ILE A 205 9.42 2.70 -27.45
CA ILE A 205 9.62 1.26 -27.56
C ILE A 205 8.32 0.49 -27.69
N THR A 206 7.33 0.83 -26.86
CA THR A 206 6.05 0.09 -26.79
C THR A 206 4.97 0.65 -27.71
N LYS A 207 5.14 1.88 -28.26
CA LYS A 207 4.15 2.70 -28.97
C LYS A 207 2.96 3.13 -28.08
N ILE A 208 3.03 2.88 -26.78
CA ILE A 208 2.00 3.28 -25.80
C ILE A 208 2.59 4.38 -24.91
N LYS A 209 1.86 5.48 -24.73
CA LYS A 209 2.23 6.53 -23.76
C LYS A 209 1.76 6.10 -22.37
N PRO A 210 2.64 5.81 -21.42
CA PRO A 210 2.23 5.36 -20.10
C PRO A 210 1.39 6.39 -19.37
N LYS A 211 0.34 5.92 -18.69
CA LYS A 211 -0.40 6.74 -17.73
C LYS A 211 0.39 6.84 -16.43
N LEU A 212 0.54 8.07 -15.91
CA LEU A 212 1.07 8.28 -14.56
C LEU A 212 -0.03 7.98 -13.54
N SER A 213 0.26 7.13 -12.54
CA SER A 213 -0.78 6.58 -11.67
C SER A 213 -0.29 6.36 -10.24
N THR A 214 -1.25 6.40 -9.31
CA THR A 214 -1.04 6.08 -7.88
C THR A 214 -1.89 4.88 -7.43
N THR A 215 -2.54 4.18 -8.37
CA THR A 215 -3.41 3.04 -8.09
C THR A 215 -2.62 1.78 -7.71
N GLY A 216 -3.30 0.80 -7.12
CA GLY A 216 -2.72 -0.50 -6.75
C GLY A 216 -2.41 -0.66 -5.26
N GLY A 217 -1.72 -1.74 -4.95
CA GLY A 217 -1.27 -2.10 -3.60
C GLY A 217 -0.11 -1.25 -3.09
N THR A 218 0.48 -1.65 -1.98
CA THR A 218 1.73 -1.09 -1.47
C THR A 218 2.91 -1.77 -2.16
N SER A 219 4.08 -1.12 -2.17
CA SER A 219 5.35 -1.64 -2.67
C SER A 219 6.49 -1.12 -1.80
N ASP A 220 7.69 -1.63 -2.00
CA ASP A 220 8.88 -1.17 -1.28
C ASP A 220 9.29 0.27 -1.62
N ALA A 221 8.74 0.86 -2.67
CA ALA A 221 8.84 2.30 -2.92
C ALA A 221 8.40 3.15 -1.71
N ARG A 222 7.51 2.64 -0.84
CA ARG A 222 7.12 3.28 0.44
C ARG A 222 8.28 3.53 1.40
N PHE A 223 9.33 2.73 1.33
CA PHE A 223 10.55 2.92 2.11
C PHE A 223 11.55 3.81 1.39
N ILE A 224 11.78 3.54 0.09
CA ILE A 224 12.74 4.26 -0.76
C ILE A 224 12.42 5.75 -0.84
N ARG A 225 11.16 6.12 -0.97
CA ARG A 225 10.73 7.53 -1.05
C ARG A 225 11.20 8.40 0.13
N LYS A 226 11.65 7.78 1.23
CA LYS A 226 12.18 8.50 2.41
C LYS A 226 13.60 9.02 2.19
N ILE A 227 14.29 8.55 1.16
CA ILE A 227 15.69 8.88 0.85
C ILE A 227 15.88 9.34 -0.59
N ALA A 228 14.97 9.01 -1.51
CA ALA A 228 15.08 9.38 -2.92
C ALA A 228 13.69 9.56 -3.58
N PRO A 229 13.56 10.40 -4.62
CA PRO A 229 12.45 10.33 -5.55
C PRO A 229 12.40 8.94 -6.18
N CYS A 230 11.21 8.33 -6.29
CA CYS A 230 11.08 7.01 -6.89
C CYS A 230 9.88 6.93 -7.83
N LEU A 231 10.06 6.14 -8.89
CA LEU A 231 9.02 5.70 -9.80
C LEU A 231 9.00 4.17 -9.81
N GLU A 232 7.88 3.60 -10.20
CA GLU A 232 7.78 2.16 -10.37
C GLU A 232 7.35 1.85 -11.80
N PHE A 233 8.08 0.95 -12.45
CA PHE A 233 7.76 0.44 -13.77
C PHE A 233 8.36 -0.95 -13.96
N GLY A 234 7.59 -1.90 -14.42
CA GLY A 234 8.04 -3.26 -14.69
C GLY A 234 7.08 -4.01 -15.61
N LEU A 235 6.97 -5.30 -15.43
CA LEU A 235 6.21 -6.20 -16.30
C LEU A 235 4.68 -6.03 -16.16
N VAL A 236 3.96 -6.84 -16.91
CA VAL A 236 2.51 -6.96 -16.83
C VAL A 236 2.12 -7.84 -15.65
N GLY A 237 1.29 -7.32 -14.75
CA GLY A 237 0.85 -8.01 -13.52
C GLY A 237 -0.43 -8.87 -13.68
N LYS A 238 -0.80 -9.28 -14.89
CA LYS A 238 -2.07 -9.99 -15.17
C LYS A 238 -2.25 -11.29 -14.40
N THR A 239 -1.15 -12.01 -14.16
CA THR A 239 -1.13 -13.31 -13.46
C THR A 239 -0.50 -13.23 -12.07
N MET A 240 -0.16 -12.03 -11.60
CA MET A 240 0.44 -11.78 -10.30
C MET A 240 -0.40 -12.40 -9.16
N HIS A 241 0.25 -13.14 -8.27
CA HIS A 241 -0.35 -13.89 -7.15
C HIS A 241 -1.37 -14.98 -7.57
N LYS A 242 -1.33 -15.45 -8.83
CA LYS A 242 -2.17 -16.56 -9.30
C LYS A 242 -1.35 -17.84 -9.41
N VAL A 243 -2.05 -18.98 -9.41
CA VAL A 243 -1.46 -20.25 -9.85
C VAL A 243 -0.97 -20.08 -11.28
N ASP A 244 0.20 -20.63 -11.61
CA ASP A 244 0.87 -20.48 -12.90
C ASP A 244 1.20 -19.03 -13.26
N GLU A 245 1.70 -18.26 -12.28
CA GLU A 245 2.18 -16.91 -12.53
C GLU A 245 3.25 -16.90 -13.63
N ALA A 246 3.05 -16.07 -14.64
CA ALA A 246 3.88 -16.04 -15.82
C ALA A 246 4.02 -14.66 -16.43
N VAL A 247 5.10 -14.47 -17.20
CA VAL A 247 5.36 -13.24 -17.96
C VAL A 247 5.69 -13.57 -19.42
N SER A 248 5.38 -12.63 -20.32
CA SER A 248 5.73 -12.75 -21.73
C SER A 248 7.23 -12.55 -21.94
N LEU A 249 7.91 -13.50 -22.64
CA LEU A 249 9.31 -13.35 -23.03
C LEU A 249 9.54 -12.11 -23.90
N SER A 250 8.58 -11.73 -24.75
CA SER A 250 8.68 -10.53 -25.57
C SER A 250 8.63 -9.27 -24.73
N ASP A 251 7.81 -9.25 -23.65
CA ASP A 251 7.75 -8.13 -22.72
C ASP A 251 9.01 -8.03 -21.86
N LEU A 252 9.59 -9.17 -21.47
CA LEU A 252 10.86 -9.17 -20.75
C LEU A 252 11.99 -8.57 -21.62
N LYS A 253 12.08 -8.94 -22.91
CA LYS A 253 13.02 -8.34 -23.86
C LYS A 253 12.81 -6.85 -24.04
N LYS A 254 11.56 -6.41 -24.20
CA LYS A 254 11.23 -4.97 -24.30
C LYS A 254 11.55 -4.22 -23.01
N LEU A 255 11.27 -4.78 -21.84
CA LEU A 255 11.59 -4.16 -20.55
C LEU A 255 13.11 -3.98 -20.39
N THR A 256 13.90 -4.98 -20.78
CA THR A 256 15.38 -4.89 -20.80
C THR A 256 15.84 -3.73 -21.69
N LEU A 257 15.25 -3.59 -22.88
CA LEU A 257 15.55 -2.49 -23.80
C LEU A 257 15.15 -1.13 -23.21
N ILE A 258 13.99 -1.06 -22.53
CA ILE A 258 13.53 0.18 -21.85
C ILE A 258 14.54 0.58 -20.77
N TYR A 259 14.93 -0.33 -19.88
CA TYR A 259 15.88 -0.03 -18.81
C TYR A 259 17.24 0.36 -19.33
N SER A 260 17.74 -0.28 -20.37
CA SER A 260 19.01 0.11 -21.05
C SER A 260 18.93 1.53 -21.60
N ASN A 261 17.80 1.90 -22.22
CA ASN A 261 17.62 3.26 -22.73
C ASN A 261 17.44 4.30 -21.60
N ILE A 262 16.82 3.92 -20.48
CA ILE A 262 16.74 4.79 -19.30
C ILE A 262 18.15 5.11 -18.78
N LEU A 263 18.98 4.10 -18.56
CA LEU A 263 20.37 4.30 -18.12
C LEU A 263 21.13 5.21 -19.10
N LYS A 264 21.06 4.90 -20.40
CA LYS A 264 21.73 5.67 -21.45
C LYS A 264 21.32 7.17 -21.46
N ASN A 265 20.05 7.47 -21.20
CA ASN A 265 19.57 8.85 -21.23
C ASN A 265 19.69 9.56 -19.87
N TYR A 266 19.78 8.82 -18.78
CA TYR A 266 19.92 9.38 -17.44
C TYR A 266 21.35 9.84 -17.17
N PHE A 267 22.34 9.14 -17.70
CA PHE A 267 23.78 9.41 -17.50
C PHE A 267 24.44 10.18 -18.67
N LYS A 268 23.66 10.65 -19.62
CA LYS A 268 24.13 11.64 -20.61
C LYS A 268 24.19 13.03 -20.01
#